data_b443a6909f408cb3b58fc1ce20218c67
#
_entry.id   b443a6909f408cb3b58fc1ce20218c67
#
_cell.length_a   1.000
_cell.length_b   1.000
_cell.length_c   1.000
_cell.angle_alpha   90.00
_cell.angle_beta   90.00
_cell.angle_gamma   90.00
#
_symmetry.space_group_name_H-M   'P 1'
#
loop_
_entity.id
_entity.type
_entity.pdbx_description
1 polymer ?
#
loop_
_entity_poly.entity_id
_entity_poly.type
_entity_poly.pdbx_seq_one_letter_code
_entity_poly.pdbx_strand_id
1 'polypeptide(L)'
;MNMQDQVREWQRGGYTISTDDARLDIPTIHDFIANQSYWGRGRAVEVVQRALEHSLNFGLYHGKQQVGFARVVTDYATFAWVADVFVLAEHRGRGLSKWLMEVILAHPQLQGFRRWVLATKDAHSLYERFGFIPLHRPERWMERPDPNMQENPDYWRTVRRNR
;
A
#
# COMPACT_ATOMS: atom_id res chain seq x y z
N MET A 1 -26.18 6.39 -4.69
CA MET A 1 -25.05 5.57 -4.24
C MET A 1 -23.95 5.73 -5.27
N ASN A 2 -22.90 6.48 -4.90
CA ASN A 2 -21.78 6.66 -5.80
C ASN A 2 -21.11 5.29 -6.01
N MET A 3 -20.66 5.00 -7.23
CA MET A 3 -19.91 3.76 -7.52
C MET A 3 -18.64 3.61 -6.65
N GLN A 4 -18.19 4.70 -6.04
CA GLN A 4 -17.04 4.73 -5.12
C GLN A 4 -17.30 4.06 -3.76
N ASP A 5 -18.58 3.89 -3.35
CA ASP A 5 -18.95 3.39 -2.02
C ASP A 5 -19.31 1.89 -2.00
N GLN A 6 -19.10 1.17 -3.10
CA GLN A 6 -19.45 -0.24 -3.14
C GLN A 6 -18.38 -1.10 -2.48
N VAL A 7 -18.68 -1.62 -1.27
CA VAL A 7 -17.84 -2.62 -0.60
C VAL A 7 -17.71 -3.87 -1.48
N ARG A 8 -16.48 -4.36 -1.60
CA ARG A 8 -16.15 -5.59 -2.32
C ARG A 8 -15.32 -6.51 -1.45
N GLU A 9 -15.56 -7.80 -1.61
CA GLU A 9 -14.83 -8.83 -0.88
C GLU A 9 -14.40 -9.96 -1.80
N TRP A 10 -13.23 -10.53 -1.49
CA TRP A 10 -12.66 -11.70 -2.17
C TRP A 10 -12.22 -12.70 -1.12
N GLN A 11 -12.39 -13.97 -1.42
CA GLN A 11 -12.03 -15.05 -0.50
C GLN A 11 -11.09 -16.05 -1.16
N ARG A 12 -10.09 -16.51 -0.41
CA ARG A 12 -9.15 -17.54 -0.83
C ARG A 12 -8.54 -18.23 0.39
N GLY A 13 -8.72 -19.56 0.49
CA GLY A 13 -8.02 -20.37 1.48
C GLY A 13 -8.16 -19.94 2.94
N GLY A 14 -9.34 -19.53 3.38
CA GLY A 14 -9.59 -19.06 4.74
C GLY A 14 -9.25 -17.58 4.97
N TYR A 15 -8.77 -16.89 3.94
CA TYR A 15 -8.49 -15.45 3.98
C TYR A 15 -9.54 -14.66 3.20
N THR A 16 -9.77 -13.43 3.63
CA THR A 16 -10.66 -12.47 2.97
C THR A 16 -9.90 -11.17 2.74
N ILE A 17 -10.03 -10.61 1.53
CA ILE A 17 -9.70 -9.21 1.26
C ILE A 17 -11.01 -8.44 1.19
N SER A 18 -11.09 -7.29 1.85
CA SER A 18 -12.28 -6.44 1.86
C SER A 18 -11.92 -4.98 1.69
N THR A 19 -12.75 -4.24 0.96
CA THR A 19 -12.70 -2.78 0.87
C THR A 19 -13.62 -2.09 1.87
N ASP A 20 -14.19 -2.81 2.82
CA ASP A 20 -15.03 -2.24 3.87
C ASP A 20 -14.17 -1.53 4.94
N ASP A 21 -14.19 -0.21 4.92
CA ASP A 21 -13.45 0.61 5.89
C ASP A 21 -13.93 0.38 7.34
N ALA A 22 -15.18 -0.04 7.54
CA ALA A 22 -15.72 -0.37 8.88
C ALA A 22 -15.03 -1.61 9.50
N ARG A 23 -14.40 -2.45 8.69
CA ARG A 23 -13.64 -3.62 9.16
C ARG A 23 -12.19 -3.32 9.50
N LEU A 24 -11.68 -2.14 9.18
CA LEU A 24 -10.27 -1.81 9.40
C LEU A 24 -9.94 -1.77 10.90
N ASP A 25 -8.91 -2.50 11.27
CA ASP A 25 -8.32 -2.49 12.61
C ASP A 25 -7.22 -1.42 12.64
N ILE A 26 -7.61 -0.19 12.99
CA ILE A 26 -6.69 0.96 13.03
C ILE A 26 -5.48 0.70 13.95
N PRO A 27 -5.64 0.14 15.16
CA PRO A 27 -4.48 -0.20 16.00
C PRO A 27 -3.49 -1.13 15.31
N THR A 28 -3.96 -2.18 14.65
CA THR A 28 -3.08 -3.12 13.91
C THR A 28 -2.37 -2.43 12.75
N ILE A 29 -3.07 -1.64 11.96
CA ILE A 29 -2.49 -0.89 10.84
C ILE A 29 -1.45 0.11 11.35
N HIS A 30 -1.81 0.91 12.36
CA HIS A 30 -0.91 1.90 12.93
C HIS A 30 0.33 1.27 13.55
N ASP A 31 0.19 0.19 14.32
CA ASP A 31 1.32 -0.52 14.93
C ASP A 31 2.31 -1.01 13.86
N PHE A 32 1.80 -1.61 12.79
CA PHE A 32 2.69 -2.05 11.72
C PHE A 32 3.43 -0.87 11.07
N ILE A 33 2.71 0.16 10.68
CA ILE A 33 3.30 1.31 9.99
C ILE A 33 4.30 2.04 10.88
N ALA A 34 3.92 2.37 12.11
CA ALA A 34 4.72 3.19 13.02
C ALA A 34 5.90 2.46 13.65
N ASN A 35 5.76 1.14 13.92
CA ASN A 35 6.73 0.39 14.70
C ASN A 35 7.48 -0.69 13.91
N GLN A 36 6.91 -1.21 12.83
CA GLN A 36 7.49 -2.32 12.09
C GLN A 36 7.96 -1.95 10.69
N SER A 37 7.34 -0.95 10.04
CA SER A 37 7.73 -0.53 8.70
C SER A 37 8.95 0.40 8.73
N TYR A 38 9.73 0.40 7.64
CA TYR A 38 10.80 1.38 7.47
C TYR A 38 10.30 2.71 6.91
N TRP A 39 9.17 2.69 6.16
CA TRP A 39 8.67 3.88 5.44
C TRP A 39 7.79 4.79 6.28
N GLY A 40 7.19 4.30 7.36
CA GLY A 40 6.24 5.05 8.19
C GLY A 40 6.60 5.10 9.66
N ARG A 41 7.86 4.83 10.02
CA ARG A 41 8.32 4.79 11.40
C ARG A 41 7.95 6.05 12.16
N GLY A 42 7.30 5.89 13.30
CA GLY A 42 6.87 6.98 14.17
C GLY A 42 5.68 7.78 13.65
N ARG A 43 4.99 7.33 12.58
CA ARG A 43 3.81 8.02 12.06
C ARG A 43 2.71 8.05 13.12
N ALA A 44 2.16 9.25 13.40
CA ALA A 44 1.09 9.44 14.37
C ALA A 44 -0.20 8.74 13.90
N VAL A 45 -1.00 8.26 14.86
CA VAL A 45 -2.26 7.55 14.54
C VAL A 45 -3.25 8.43 13.78
N GLU A 46 -3.30 9.72 14.09
CA GLU A 46 -4.19 10.69 13.41
C GLU A 46 -3.81 10.87 11.93
N VAL A 47 -2.51 10.76 11.62
CA VAL A 47 -2.02 10.80 10.23
C VAL A 47 -2.42 9.53 9.49
N VAL A 48 -2.30 8.37 10.13
CA VAL A 48 -2.78 7.09 9.57
C VAL A 48 -4.27 7.15 9.29
N GLN A 49 -5.08 7.56 10.28
CA GLN A 49 -6.54 7.66 10.13
C GLN A 49 -6.93 8.57 8.95
N ARG A 50 -6.35 9.76 8.87
CA ARG A 50 -6.61 10.68 7.76
C ARG A 50 -6.21 10.09 6.40
N ALA A 51 -5.10 9.37 6.34
CA ALA A 51 -4.68 8.70 5.11
C ALA A 51 -5.68 7.63 4.67
N LEU A 52 -6.23 6.86 5.62
CA LEU A 52 -7.25 5.86 5.33
C LEU A 52 -8.56 6.49 4.81
N GLU A 53 -9.00 7.60 5.41
CA GLU A 53 -10.21 8.34 5.00
C GLU A 53 -10.15 8.84 3.55
N HIS A 54 -8.95 9.04 3.01
CA HIS A 54 -8.70 9.58 1.66
C HIS A 54 -8.05 8.58 0.70
N SER A 55 -8.20 7.29 0.98
CA SER A 55 -7.64 6.22 0.15
C SER A 55 -8.67 5.13 -0.09
N LEU A 56 -8.48 4.35 -1.15
CA LEU A 56 -9.15 3.06 -1.28
C LEU A 56 -8.35 2.02 -0.51
N ASN A 57 -8.96 1.44 0.51
CA ASN A 57 -8.30 0.54 1.44
C ASN A 57 -8.66 -0.92 1.15
N PHE A 58 -7.66 -1.78 1.29
CA PHE A 58 -7.79 -3.23 1.14
C PHE A 58 -7.30 -3.88 2.43
N GLY A 59 -8.22 -4.28 3.30
CA GLY A 59 -7.92 -5.08 4.49
C GLY A 59 -7.79 -6.55 4.12
N LEU A 60 -6.78 -7.22 4.65
CA LEU A 60 -6.60 -8.66 4.55
C LEU A 60 -6.90 -9.29 5.91
N TYR A 61 -7.77 -10.30 5.94
CA TYR A 61 -8.28 -10.91 7.17
C TYR A 61 -8.10 -12.43 7.15
N HIS A 62 -7.81 -12.98 8.33
CA HIS A 62 -7.94 -14.41 8.62
C HIS A 62 -9.03 -14.56 9.69
N GLY A 63 -10.18 -15.07 9.30
CA GLY A 63 -11.39 -14.96 10.13
C GLY A 63 -11.75 -13.50 10.39
N LYS A 64 -11.84 -13.11 11.67
CA LYS A 64 -12.11 -11.73 12.08
C LYS A 64 -10.86 -10.88 12.27
N GLN A 65 -9.69 -11.49 12.30
CA GLN A 65 -8.43 -10.80 12.57
C GLN A 65 -7.89 -10.18 11.29
N GLN A 66 -7.55 -8.90 11.33
CA GLN A 66 -6.79 -8.26 10.26
C GLN A 66 -5.33 -8.71 10.32
N VAL A 67 -4.82 -9.21 9.21
CA VAL A 67 -3.46 -9.78 9.12
C VAL A 67 -2.62 -9.13 8.02
N GLY A 68 -3.20 -8.21 7.30
CA GLY A 68 -2.51 -7.46 6.26
C GLY A 68 -3.33 -6.28 5.77
N PHE A 69 -2.72 -5.50 4.90
CA PHE A 69 -3.31 -4.26 4.42
C PHE A 69 -2.62 -3.78 3.15
N ALA A 70 -3.33 -3.00 2.37
CA ALA A 70 -2.80 -2.14 1.32
C ALA A 70 -3.74 -0.96 1.12
N ARG A 71 -3.23 0.18 0.71
CA ARG A 71 -4.07 1.30 0.28
C ARG A 71 -3.63 1.85 -1.05
N VAL A 72 -4.59 2.43 -1.76
CA VAL A 72 -4.38 3.06 -3.06
C VAL A 72 -4.85 4.50 -2.98
N VAL A 73 -3.94 5.43 -3.23
CA VAL A 73 -4.25 6.85 -3.39
C VAL A 73 -4.51 7.10 -4.88
N THR A 74 -5.68 7.59 -5.22
CA THR A 74 -6.10 7.70 -6.62
C THR A 74 -7.15 8.77 -6.82
N ASP A 75 -7.18 9.34 -8.02
CA ASP A 75 -8.30 10.16 -8.53
C ASP A 75 -9.37 9.32 -9.24
N TYR A 76 -9.21 8.01 -9.29
CA TYR A 76 -10.06 7.05 -10.02
C TYR A 76 -10.15 7.29 -11.55
N ALA A 77 -9.23 8.04 -12.11
CA ALA A 77 -9.25 8.40 -13.51
C ALA A 77 -7.91 8.29 -14.22
N THR A 78 -6.86 8.86 -13.63
CA THR A 78 -5.58 9.03 -14.32
C THR A 78 -4.40 8.35 -13.66
N PHE A 79 -4.47 8.15 -12.34
CA PHE A 79 -3.29 7.85 -11.53
C PHE A 79 -3.64 7.01 -10.30
N ALA A 80 -2.74 6.11 -9.93
CA ALA A 80 -2.79 5.40 -8.67
C ALA A 80 -1.40 5.28 -8.02
N TRP A 81 -1.36 5.51 -6.72
CA TRP A 81 -0.20 5.28 -5.86
C TRP A 81 -0.52 4.15 -4.89
N VAL A 82 0.23 3.06 -4.97
CA VAL A 82 0.11 1.93 -4.03
C VAL A 82 1.00 2.20 -2.82
N ALA A 83 0.41 2.14 -1.64
CA ALA A 83 1.07 2.50 -0.39
C ALA A 83 0.71 1.56 0.75
N ASP A 84 1.56 1.55 1.77
CA ASP A 84 1.34 0.87 3.05
C ASP A 84 0.95 -0.62 2.88
N VAL A 85 1.60 -1.33 1.97
CA VAL A 85 1.36 -2.77 1.72
C VAL A 85 2.11 -3.60 2.74
N PHE A 86 1.39 -4.40 3.50
CA PHE A 86 2.03 -5.34 4.42
C PHE A 86 1.19 -6.60 4.68
N VAL A 87 1.88 -7.64 5.11
CA VAL A 87 1.31 -8.86 5.70
C VAL A 87 2.04 -9.12 7.01
N LEU A 88 1.30 -9.40 8.08
CA LEU A 88 1.88 -9.72 9.38
C LEU A 88 2.79 -10.96 9.28
N ALA A 89 3.85 -10.99 10.08
CA ALA A 89 4.92 -11.99 10.00
C ALA A 89 4.41 -13.44 10.03
N GLU A 90 3.42 -13.72 10.89
CA GLU A 90 2.87 -15.07 11.08
C GLU A 90 2.11 -15.59 9.85
N HIS A 91 1.73 -14.69 8.94
CA HIS A 91 0.95 -15.02 7.73
C HIS A 91 1.78 -14.92 6.44
N ARG A 92 3.06 -14.59 6.52
CA ARG A 92 3.96 -14.50 5.35
C ARG A 92 4.26 -15.87 4.76
N GLY A 93 4.79 -15.88 3.53
CA GLY A 93 5.13 -17.09 2.82
C GLY A 93 3.94 -17.87 2.26
N ARG A 94 2.77 -17.26 2.15
CA ARG A 94 1.51 -17.86 1.67
C ARG A 94 0.99 -17.22 0.39
N GLY A 95 1.75 -16.33 -0.23
CA GLY A 95 1.35 -15.60 -1.44
C GLY A 95 0.30 -14.51 -1.21
N LEU A 96 0.12 -14.02 0.01
CA LEU A 96 -0.94 -13.06 0.35
C LEU A 96 -0.66 -11.66 -0.18
N SER A 97 0.60 -11.19 -0.19
CA SER A 97 0.97 -9.92 -0.82
C SER A 97 0.73 -9.96 -2.33
N LYS A 98 1.04 -11.09 -2.96
CA LYS A 98 0.76 -11.31 -4.38
C LYS A 98 -0.75 -11.25 -4.65
N TRP A 99 -1.54 -11.91 -3.83
CA TRP A 99 -3.00 -11.90 -3.95
C TRP A 99 -3.59 -10.49 -3.72
N LEU A 100 -3.07 -9.71 -2.76
CA LEU A 100 -3.45 -8.31 -2.60
C LEU A 100 -3.24 -7.53 -3.89
N MET A 101 -2.09 -7.66 -4.54
CA MET A 101 -1.80 -6.98 -5.80
C MET A 101 -2.69 -7.47 -6.94
N GLU A 102 -2.97 -8.76 -7.03
CA GLU A 102 -3.92 -9.31 -8.02
C GLU A 102 -5.30 -8.66 -7.88
N VAL A 103 -5.81 -8.58 -6.65
CA VAL A 103 -7.13 -7.99 -6.35
C VAL A 103 -7.14 -6.48 -6.63
N ILE A 104 -6.10 -5.76 -6.21
CA ILE A 104 -5.98 -4.31 -6.43
C ILE A 104 -6.00 -3.99 -7.93
N LEU A 105 -5.16 -4.66 -8.71
CA LEU A 105 -5.02 -4.39 -10.13
C LEU A 105 -6.25 -4.82 -10.95
N ALA A 106 -7.02 -5.79 -10.45
CA ALA A 106 -8.28 -6.24 -11.07
C ALA A 106 -9.51 -5.47 -10.57
N HIS A 107 -9.35 -4.54 -9.62
CA HIS A 107 -10.49 -3.81 -9.06
C HIS A 107 -11.20 -2.97 -10.14
N PRO A 108 -12.53 -3.08 -10.29
CA PRO A 108 -13.25 -2.44 -11.42
C PRO A 108 -13.10 -0.92 -11.50
N GLN A 109 -12.93 -0.25 -10.37
CA GLN A 109 -12.78 1.21 -10.31
C GLN A 109 -11.34 1.69 -10.54
N LEU A 110 -10.37 0.78 -10.64
CA LEU A 110 -8.96 1.07 -10.80
C LEU A 110 -8.46 0.66 -12.19
N GLN A 111 -9.24 0.94 -13.22
CA GLN A 111 -8.92 0.56 -14.60
C GLN A 111 -8.70 1.78 -15.50
N GLY A 112 -7.88 1.61 -16.54
CA GLY A 112 -7.68 2.62 -17.56
C GLY A 112 -6.76 3.77 -17.15
N PHE A 113 -6.04 3.66 -16.05
CA PHE A 113 -5.11 4.70 -15.59
C PHE A 113 -3.91 4.82 -16.52
N ARG A 114 -3.49 6.04 -16.74
CA ARG A 114 -2.26 6.30 -17.46
C ARG A 114 -1.04 5.70 -16.73
N ARG A 115 -1.07 5.68 -15.39
CA ARG A 115 0.07 5.29 -14.61
C ARG A 115 -0.30 4.79 -13.22
N TRP A 116 0.34 3.70 -12.84
CA TRP A 116 0.46 3.22 -11.47
C TRP A 116 1.86 3.48 -10.98
N VAL A 117 2.03 3.94 -9.75
CA VAL A 117 3.34 4.11 -9.12
C VAL A 117 3.36 3.56 -7.71
N LEU A 118 4.54 3.18 -7.27
CA LEU A 118 4.84 2.84 -5.89
C LEU A 118 6.33 3.11 -5.63
N ALA A 119 6.69 3.17 -4.37
CA ALA A 119 8.08 3.17 -3.95
C ALA A 119 8.32 1.99 -3.01
N THR A 120 9.42 1.28 -3.20
CA THR A 120 9.82 0.16 -2.36
C THR A 120 11.33 0.11 -2.22
N LYS A 121 11.78 -0.33 -1.04
CA LYS A 121 13.21 -0.54 -0.76
C LYS A 121 13.65 -1.95 -1.17
N ASP A 122 12.80 -2.95 -0.97
CA ASP A 122 13.18 -4.36 -0.94
C ASP A 122 12.18 -5.33 -1.61
N ALA A 123 11.06 -4.84 -2.13
CA ALA A 123 10.01 -5.69 -2.70
C ALA A 123 9.87 -5.56 -4.24
N HIS A 124 10.91 -5.12 -4.95
CA HIS A 124 10.87 -4.95 -6.40
C HIS A 124 10.45 -6.22 -7.13
N SER A 125 10.97 -7.38 -6.71
CA SER A 125 10.65 -8.67 -7.35
C SER A 125 9.16 -9.06 -7.25
N LEU A 126 8.47 -8.62 -6.20
CA LEU A 126 7.03 -8.79 -6.08
C LEU A 126 6.30 -7.98 -7.16
N TYR A 127 6.61 -6.70 -7.24
CA TYR A 127 5.89 -5.76 -8.12
C TYR A 127 6.24 -5.93 -9.61
N GLU A 128 7.45 -6.34 -9.92
CA GLU A 128 7.87 -6.68 -11.30
C GLU A 128 6.98 -7.76 -11.93
N ARG A 129 6.48 -8.71 -11.13
CA ARG A 129 5.54 -9.75 -11.57
C ARG A 129 4.21 -9.19 -12.08
N PHE A 130 3.88 -7.95 -11.68
CA PHE A 130 2.66 -7.25 -12.07
C PHE A 130 2.91 -6.14 -13.09
N GLY A 131 4.10 -6.12 -13.72
CA GLY A 131 4.44 -5.17 -14.75
C GLY A 131 4.97 -3.83 -14.25
N PHE A 132 5.25 -3.69 -12.95
CA PHE A 132 5.96 -2.51 -12.44
C PHE A 132 7.41 -2.58 -12.87
N ILE A 133 7.90 -1.48 -13.39
CA ILE A 133 9.28 -1.32 -13.87
C ILE A 133 9.90 -0.08 -13.22
N PRO A 134 11.23 0.07 -13.19
CA PRO A 134 11.85 1.34 -12.86
C PRO A 134 11.22 2.48 -13.66
N LEU A 135 11.15 3.67 -13.08
CA LEU A 135 10.56 4.83 -13.78
C LEU A 135 11.18 4.97 -15.16
N HIS A 136 10.34 4.99 -16.20
CA HIS A 136 10.80 5.08 -17.59
C HIS A 136 11.61 6.35 -17.87
N ARG A 137 11.25 7.45 -17.21
CA ARG A 137 11.91 8.75 -17.30
C ARG A 137 12.13 9.32 -15.90
N PRO A 138 13.05 8.75 -15.11
CA PRO A 138 13.25 9.18 -13.72
C PRO A 138 13.66 10.66 -13.62
N GLU A 139 14.32 11.20 -14.62
CA GLU A 139 14.71 12.61 -14.71
C GLU A 139 13.53 13.59 -14.77
N ARG A 140 12.31 13.09 -15.01
CA ARG A 140 11.07 13.90 -15.04
C ARG A 140 10.36 13.93 -13.70
N TRP A 141 10.83 13.15 -12.73
CA TRP A 141 10.19 13.04 -11.42
C TRP A 141 10.95 13.88 -10.42
N MET A 142 10.19 14.60 -9.61
CA MET A 142 10.72 15.43 -8.53
C MET A 142 9.92 15.13 -7.27
N GLU A 143 10.59 15.10 -6.13
CA GLU A 143 9.94 15.04 -4.83
C GLU A 143 10.24 16.32 -4.05
N ARG A 144 9.29 16.70 -3.20
CA ARG A 144 9.51 17.74 -2.18
C ARG A 144 9.39 17.07 -0.82
N PRO A 145 10.50 16.63 -0.23
CA PRO A 145 10.46 15.97 1.06
C PRO A 145 10.13 16.95 2.18
N ASP A 146 9.47 16.45 3.22
CA ASP A 146 9.37 17.18 4.48
C ASP A 146 10.78 17.33 5.07
N PRO A 147 11.19 18.54 5.53
CA PRO A 147 12.50 18.73 6.16
C PRO A 147 12.78 17.77 7.31
N ASN A 148 11.75 17.36 8.05
CA ASN A 148 11.87 16.43 9.18
C ASN A 148 12.08 14.97 8.74
N MET A 149 11.80 14.61 7.49
CA MET A 149 12.11 13.27 6.97
C MET A 149 13.61 12.99 6.94
N GLN A 150 14.45 14.04 6.89
CA GLN A 150 15.90 13.91 6.89
C GLN A 150 16.43 13.31 8.20
N GLU A 151 15.65 13.37 9.28
CA GLU A 151 15.97 12.77 10.57
C GLU A 151 15.73 11.25 10.60
N ASN A 152 15.05 10.68 9.60
CA ASN A 152 14.87 9.24 9.47
C ASN A 152 16.02 8.64 8.63
N PRO A 153 17.06 8.05 9.26
CA PRO A 153 18.23 7.54 8.54
C PRO A 153 17.88 6.37 7.59
N ASP A 154 16.77 5.67 7.82
CA ASP A 154 16.35 4.55 6.97
C ASP A 154 15.74 5.03 5.65
N TYR A 155 15.15 6.22 5.64
CA TYR A 155 14.57 6.80 4.42
C TYR A 155 15.67 7.30 3.44
N TRP A 156 16.71 7.92 3.96
CA TRP A 156 17.77 8.56 3.16
C TRP A 156 18.99 7.66 2.88
N ARG A 157 19.10 6.51 3.51
CA ARG A 157 20.15 5.52 3.23
C ARG A 157 19.89 4.75 1.93
N THR A 158 19.32 5.37 0.94
CA THR A 158 19.29 4.81 -0.40
C THR A 158 20.56 5.19 -1.14
N VAL A 159 21.41 4.17 -1.27
CA VAL A 159 22.35 4.01 -2.39
C VAL A 159 22.73 5.34 -3.06
N ARG A 160 23.80 5.97 -2.56
CA ARG A 160 24.61 6.80 -3.45
C ARG A 160 25.03 5.87 -4.58
N ARG A 161 24.30 5.89 -5.69
CA ARG A 161 24.86 5.37 -6.93
C ARG A 161 26.12 6.20 -7.17
N ASN A 162 27.29 5.57 -7.05
CA ASN A 162 28.52 6.16 -7.50
C ASN A 162 28.30 6.61 -8.94
N ARG A 163 28.41 7.90 -9.16
CA ARG A 163 28.48 8.47 -10.49
C ARG A 163 29.80 8.08 -11.14
#